data_6e7749414b01cd2963e6a038012f5a01
#
_entry.id   6e7749414b01cd2963e6a038012f5a01
#
_cell.length_a   1.000
_cell.length_b   1.000
_cell.length_c   1.000
_cell.angle_alpha   90.00
_cell.angle_beta   90.00
_cell.angle_gamma   90.00
#
_symmetry.space_group_name_H-M   'P 1'
#
loop_
_entity.id
_entity.type
_entity.pdbx_description
1 polymer ?
#
loop_
_entity_poly.entity_id
_entity_poly.type
_entity_poly.pdbx_seq_one_letter_code
_entity_poly.pdbx_strand_id
1 'polypeptide(L)'
;ERAMKSLGQHEDLNELVLLSTCNRTEFIFSSEQQGAGVIIDFLTNEANIPASELRGFLYELEEVEAMQHLFRVASGLNSLVLGETQILGQVKDAFDQAIKFNTSGSNFLRIYQQMLQCAKAVRHETDIGRGSLSVSFIAVQLARNIFSSFHDKNVLLIGAGEMCELAGVHFHEAGVARINVSNRSFDKADKLAKRFGGRGYTLDKLEEAAAEADIILASTGAQEYVLTYDIVKRLYKNRKRPLFLIDI
;
A
#
# COMPACT_ATOMS: atom_id res chain seq x y z
N GLU A 1 -0.90 -16.22 -0.62
CA GLU A 1 -1.33 -17.60 -0.37
C GLU A 1 -0.52 -18.64 -1.14
N ARG A 2 -0.33 -18.48 -2.48
CA ARG A 2 0.43 -19.42 -3.31
C ARG A 2 1.87 -19.60 -2.81
N ALA A 3 2.58 -18.49 -2.54
CA ALA A 3 3.93 -18.51 -1.99
C ALA A 3 4.01 -19.26 -0.65
N MET A 4 3.08 -18.99 0.28
CA MET A 4 3.03 -19.65 1.58
C MET A 4 2.80 -21.15 1.47
N LYS A 5 1.96 -21.60 0.53
CA LYS A 5 1.73 -23.04 0.27
C LYS A 5 2.93 -23.72 -0.36
N SER A 6 3.60 -23.05 -1.30
CA SER A 6 4.74 -23.61 -2.02
C SER A 6 5.99 -23.66 -1.14
N LEU A 7 6.33 -22.55 -0.49
CA LEU A 7 7.54 -22.41 0.30
C LEU A 7 7.42 -23.00 1.72
N GLY A 8 6.21 -22.97 2.30
CA GLY A 8 5.99 -23.41 3.68
C GLY A 8 6.13 -24.93 3.89
N GLN A 9 6.30 -25.72 2.83
CA GLN A 9 6.56 -27.15 2.89
C GLN A 9 8.01 -27.51 2.49
N HIS A 10 8.84 -26.50 2.21
CA HIS A 10 10.21 -26.73 1.79
C HIS A 10 11.08 -27.11 3.01
N GLU A 11 11.82 -28.22 2.91
CA GLU A 11 12.61 -28.76 4.02
C GLU A 11 13.74 -27.84 4.52
N ASP A 12 14.22 -26.93 3.68
CA ASP A 12 15.22 -25.92 4.03
C ASP A 12 14.65 -24.70 4.75
N LEU A 13 13.32 -24.59 4.92
CA LEU A 13 12.66 -23.47 5.60
C LEU A 13 11.94 -23.96 6.85
N ASN A 14 12.50 -23.65 8.03
CA ASN A 14 11.89 -24.02 9.31
C ASN A 14 10.65 -23.16 9.65
N GLU A 15 10.75 -21.85 9.39
CA GLU A 15 9.67 -20.90 9.61
C GLU A 15 9.67 -19.87 8.48
N LEU A 16 8.50 -19.36 8.09
CA LEU A 16 8.34 -18.40 7.00
C LEU A 16 7.17 -17.45 7.27
N VAL A 17 7.42 -16.14 7.14
CA VAL A 17 6.42 -15.08 7.07
C VAL A 17 6.63 -14.29 5.79
N LEU A 18 5.57 -13.96 5.08
CA LEU A 18 5.58 -13.11 3.89
C LEU A 18 4.88 -11.79 4.18
N LEU A 19 5.63 -10.71 4.22
CA LEU A 19 5.10 -9.35 4.27
C LEU A 19 5.07 -8.77 2.87
N SER A 20 3.88 -8.43 2.37
CA SER A 20 3.69 -7.81 1.06
C SER A 20 2.80 -6.58 1.21
N THR A 21 3.33 -5.42 0.84
CA THR A 21 2.65 -4.11 0.90
C THR A 21 2.79 -3.40 -0.45
N CYS A 22 2.33 -2.18 -0.57
CA CYS A 22 2.54 -1.37 -1.78
C CYS A 22 4.02 -0.99 -2.03
N ASN A 23 4.86 -0.97 -0.96
CA ASN A 23 6.24 -0.48 -1.04
C ASN A 23 7.30 -1.55 -0.79
N ARG A 24 6.92 -2.78 -0.37
CA ARG A 24 7.88 -3.86 -0.06
C ARG A 24 7.27 -5.23 -0.19
N THR A 25 8.09 -6.17 -0.57
CA THR A 25 7.83 -7.60 -0.44
C THR A 25 9.01 -8.21 0.29
N GLU A 26 8.78 -8.74 1.49
CA GLU A 26 9.82 -9.29 2.36
C GLU A 26 9.46 -10.72 2.76
N PHE A 27 10.41 -11.64 2.57
CA PHE A 27 10.36 -13.00 3.07
C PHE A 27 11.20 -13.06 4.35
N ILE A 28 10.54 -13.27 5.48
CA ILE A 28 11.18 -13.43 6.78
C ILE A 28 11.14 -14.91 7.06
N PHE A 29 12.31 -15.53 7.16
CA PHE A 29 12.41 -16.99 7.32
C PHE A 29 13.52 -17.39 8.28
N SER A 30 13.41 -18.58 8.84
CA SER A 30 14.49 -19.26 9.54
C SER A 30 14.90 -20.50 8.76
N SER A 31 16.20 -20.72 8.62
CA SER A 31 16.81 -21.78 7.84
C SER A 31 18.16 -22.16 8.43
N GLU A 32 18.59 -23.41 8.25
CA GLU A 32 19.90 -23.85 8.70
C GLU A 32 21.01 -23.59 7.66
N GLN A 33 20.73 -23.65 6.36
CA GLN A 33 21.78 -23.53 5.34
C GLN A 33 21.38 -22.80 4.04
N GLN A 34 20.27 -23.11 3.39
CA GLN A 34 20.01 -22.68 2.00
C GLN A 34 18.72 -21.88 1.79
N GLY A 35 18.12 -21.35 2.83
CA GLY A 35 16.83 -20.70 2.77
C GLY A 35 16.76 -19.54 1.77
N ALA A 36 17.80 -18.70 1.67
CA ALA A 36 17.85 -17.62 0.70
C ALA A 36 17.80 -18.12 -0.75
N GLY A 37 18.51 -19.22 -1.05
CA GLY A 37 18.47 -19.87 -2.37
C GLY A 37 17.06 -20.31 -2.75
N VAL A 38 16.35 -20.94 -1.83
CA VAL A 38 14.96 -21.40 -2.03
C VAL A 38 14.02 -20.22 -2.37
N ILE A 39 14.16 -19.10 -1.66
CA ILE A 39 13.37 -17.90 -1.92
C ILE A 39 13.71 -17.31 -3.30
N ILE A 40 14.99 -17.23 -3.65
CA ILE A 40 15.43 -16.71 -4.95
C ILE A 40 14.93 -17.60 -6.10
N ASP A 41 15.01 -18.90 -5.97
CA ASP A 41 14.51 -19.85 -6.97
C ASP A 41 12.99 -19.73 -7.14
N PHE A 42 12.26 -19.59 -6.05
CA PHE A 42 10.82 -19.32 -6.09
C PHE A 42 10.53 -18.01 -6.84
N LEU A 43 11.20 -16.92 -6.50
CA LEU A 43 11.00 -15.61 -7.14
C LEU A 43 11.38 -15.62 -8.63
N THR A 44 12.48 -16.30 -8.97
CA THR A 44 12.93 -16.50 -10.36
C THR A 44 11.85 -17.17 -11.20
N ASN A 45 11.26 -18.24 -10.68
CA ASN A 45 10.20 -18.97 -11.35
C ASN A 45 8.89 -18.17 -11.47
N GLU A 46 8.51 -17.44 -10.42
CA GLU A 46 7.28 -16.63 -10.43
C GLU A 46 7.40 -15.41 -11.35
N ALA A 47 8.54 -14.73 -11.36
CA ALA A 47 8.77 -13.54 -12.17
C ALA A 47 9.23 -13.86 -13.59
N ASN A 48 9.68 -15.08 -13.84
CA ASN A 48 10.35 -15.49 -15.09
C ASN A 48 11.55 -14.59 -15.45
N ILE A 49 12.36 -14.24 -14.42
CA ILE A 49 13.55 -13.41 -14.52
C ILE A 49 14.75 -14.25 -14.04
N PRO A 50 15.90 -14.23 -14.74
CA PRO A 50 17.09 -14.96 -14.30
C PRO A 50 17.56 -14.55 -12.90
N ALA A 51 18.03 -15.49 -12.09
CA ALA A 51 18.51 -15.22 -10.72
C ALA A 51 19.63 -14.17 -10.67
N SER A 52 20.50 -14.11 -11.70
CA SER A 52 21.57 -13.12 -11.81
C SER A 52 21.06 -11.69 -11.95
N GLU A 53 19.94 -11.51 -12.60
CA GLU A 53 19.29 -10.21 -12.75
C GLU A 53 18.49 -9.88 -11.49
N LEU A 54 17.73 -10.85 -10.96
CA LEU A 54 16.88 -10.68 -9.78
C LEU A 54 17.68 -10.25 -8.55
N ARG A 55 18.89 -10.82 -8.32
CA ARG A 55 19.74 -10.47 -7.18
C ARG A 55 20.09 -8.98 -7.09
N GLY A 56 20.12 -8.27 -8.22
CA GLY A 56 20.36 -6.82 -8.24
C GLY A 56 19.22 -5.98 -7.63
N PHE A 57 18.05 -6.58 -7.45
CA PHE A 57 16.86 -5.93 -6.88
C PHE A 57 16.52 -6.41 -5.47
N LEU A 58 17.32 -7.35 -4.92
CA LEU A 58 17.10 -7.90 -3.59
C LEU A 58 18.12 -7.35 -2.61
N TYR A 59 17.73 -7.28 -1.35
CA TYR A 59 18.63 -7.17 -0.22
C TYR A 59 18.42 -8.38 0.71
N GLU A 60 19.46 -8.79 1.35
CA GLU A 60 19.47 -9.88 2.33
C GLU A 60 19.98 -9.33 3.66
N LEU A 61 19.29 -9.65 4.74
CA LEU A 61 19.67 -9.29 6.10
C LEU A 61 19.66 -10.55 6.96
N GLU A 62 20.64 -10.69 7.83
CA GLU A 62 20.79 -11.88 8.64
C GLU A 62 20.79 -11.56 10.13
N GLU A 63 20.36 -12.51 10.92
CA GLU A 63 20.42 -12.50 12.39
C GLU A 63 19.96 -11.17 13.01
N VAL A 64 20.88 -10.45 13.64
CA VAL A 64 20.60 -9.20 14.37
C VAL A 64 20.12 -8.10 13.43
N GLU A 65 20.68 -8.01 12.22
CA GLU A 65 20.28 -7.00 11.24
C GLU A 65 18.85 -7.24 10.73
N ALA A 66 18.50 -8.51 10.46
CA ALA A 66 17.15 -8.90 10.08
C ALA A 66 16.14 -8.57 11.19
N MET A 67 16.49 -8.84 12.44
CA MET A 67 15.65 -8.53 13.60
C MET A 67 15.47 -7.03 13.77
N GLN A 68 16.56 -6.24 13.72
CA GLN A 68 16.49 -4.80 13.82
C GLN A 68 15.62 -4.21 12.70
N HIS A 69 15.77 -4.70 11.47
CA HIS A 69 14.98 -4.27 10.33
C HIS A 69 13.48 -4.53 10.57
N LEU A 70 13.12 -5.76 10.97
CA LEU A 70 11.73 -6.13 11.24
C LEU A 70 11.08 -5.25 12.32
N PHE A 71 11.79 -4.98 13.42
CA PHE A 71 11.30 -4.11 14.49
C PHE A 71 11.14 -2.65 14.02
N ARG A 72 12.07 -2.15 13.19
CA ARG A 72 11.98 -0.81 12.58
C ARG A 72 10.80 -0.72 11.61
N VAL A 73 10.57 -1.75 10.79
CA VAL A 73 9.43 -1.83 9.88
C VAL A 73 8.11 -1.80 10.67
N ALA A 74 7.96 -2.66 11.67
CA ALA A 74 6.75 -2.72 12.49
C ALA A 74 6.47 -1.42 13.26
N SER A 75 7.53 -0.69 13.62
CA SER A 75 7.43 0.62 14.27
C SER A 75 7.15 1.78 13.30
N GLY A 76 7.15 1.54 11.99
CA GLY A 76 6.95 2.56 10.95
C GLY A 76 8.18 3.43 10.70
N LEU A 77 9.39 2.98 11.14
CA LEU A 77 10.64 3.73 10.99
C LEU A 77 11.28 3.58 9.61
N ASN A 78 10.88 2.54 8.87
CA ASN A 78 11.35 2.24 7.50
C ASN A 78 10.25 2.39 6.45
N SER A 79 9.16 3.09 6.77
CA SER A 79 8.08 3.38 5.82
C SER A 79 8.40 4.64 5.02
N LEU A 80 7.82 4.75 3.80
CA LEU A 80 7.92 5.96 2.97
C LEU A 80 7.43 7.20 3.73
N VAL A 81 6.40 7.01 4.54
CA VAL A 81 5.91 8.01 5.49
C VAL A 81 6.26 7.54 6.89
N LEU A 82 7.17 8.27 7.55
CA LEU A 82 7.66 7.93 8.87
C LEU A 82 6.50 7.86 9.87
N GLY A 83 6.37 6.74 10.58
CA GLY A 83 5.34 6.55 11.60
C GLY A 83 3.96 6.18 11.07
N GLU A 84 3.80 5.82 9.78
CA GLU A 84 2.49 5.40 9.27
C GLU A 84 1.89 4.27 10.12
N THR A 85 0.58 4.36 10.36
CA THR A 85 -0.11 3.43 11.26
C THR A 85 -0.42 2.09 10.60
N GLN A 86 -0.53 2.05 9.28
CA GLN A 86 -0.95 0.88 8.51
C GLN A 86 0.05 -0.25 8.56
N ILE A 87 1.36 0.04 8.53
CA ILE A 87 2.40 -0.99 8.48
C ILE A 87 2.33 -1.99 9.65
N LEU A 88 1.99 -1.52 10.85
CA LEU A 88 1.84 -2.43 11.99
C LEU A 88 0.66 -3.39 11.80
N GLY A 89 -0.43 -2.94 11.20
CA GLY A 89 -1.57 -3.78 10.81
C GLY A 89 -1.15 -4.82 9.77
N GLN A 90 -0.44 -4.40 8.71
CA GLN A 90 0.04 -5.27 7.64
C GLN A 90 1.03 -6.33 8.14
N VAL A 91 1.92 -5.95 9.08
CA VAL A 91 2.82 -6.92 9.73
C VAL A 91 2.03 -7.93 10.56
N LYS A 92 1.01 -7.51 11.31
CA LYS A 92 0.11 -8.43 12.03
C LYS A 92 -0.54 -9.41 11.08
N ASP A 93 -1.15 -8.91 10.01
CA ASP A 93 -1.84 -9.74 9.02
C ASP A 93 -0.88 -10.75 8.38
N ALA A 94 0.38 -10.37 8.14
CA ALA A 94 1.41 -11.26 7.61
C ALA A 94 1.71 -12.43 8.58
N PHE A 95 1.89 -12.14 9.88
CA PHE A 95 2.10 -13.17 10.89
C PHE A 95 0.85 -14.03 11.11
N ASP A 96 -0.34 -13.44 11.12
CA ASP A 96 -1.60 -14.18 11.25
C ASP A 96 -1.81 -15.13 10.05
N GLN A 97 -1.43 -14.73 8.84
CA GLN A 97 -1.41 -15.62 7.69
C GLN A 97 -0.38 -16.76 7.85
N ALA A 98 0.83 -16.46 8.33
CA ALA A 98 1.84 -17.49 8.60
C ALA A 98 1.36 -18.54 9.61
N ILE A 99 0.69 -18.10 10.68
CA ILE A 99 0.06 -18.99 11.65
C ILE A 99 -1.01 -19.87 11.00
N LYS A 100 -1.90 -19.26 10.19
CA LYS A 100 -2.97 -19.97 9.48
C LYS A 100 -2.45 -21.03 8.51
N PHE A 101 -1.31 -20.78 7.86
CA PHE A 101 -0.66 -21.71 6.93
C PHE A 101 0.30 -22.68 7.63
N ASN A 102 0.43 -22.63 8.96
CA ASN A 102 1.38 -23.42 9.76
C ASN A 102 2.85 -23.25 9.33
N THR A 103 3.21 -22.05 8.90
CA THR A 103 4.58 -21.69 8.52
C THR A 103 5.29 -20.87 9.59
N SER A 104 4.63 -20.57 10.73
CA SER A 104 5.20 -19.88 11.87
C SER A 104 5.26 -20.82 13.08
N GLY A 105 6.44 -21.06 13.59
CA GLY A 105 6.70 -21.87 14.79
C GLY A 105 6.87 -21.01 16.03
N SER A 106 7.43 -21.64 17.09
CA SER A 106 7.58 -21.00 18.40
C SER A 106 8.53 -19.79 18.41
N ASN A 107 9.57 -19.80 17.57
CA ASN A 107 10.53 -18.70 17.49
C ASN A 107 9.86 -17.45 16.90
N PHE A 108 9.17 -17.59 15.78
CA PHE A 108 8.52 -16.47 15.12
C PHE A 108 7.34 -15.94 15.93
N LEU A 109 6.61 -16.79 16.64
CA LEU A 109 5.58 -16.34 17.58
C LEU A 109 6.15 -15.49 18.71
N ARG A 110 7.31 -15.85 19.25
CA ARG A 110 8.00 -15.06 20.28
C ARG A 110 8.50 -13.72 19.73
N ILE A 111 9.10 -13.74 18.54
CA ILE A 111 9.55 -12.53 17.84
C ILE A 111 8.34 -11.60 17.58
N TYR A 112 7.25 -12.15 17.10
CA TYR A 112 6.00 -11.40 16.83
C TYR A 112 5.48 -10.68 18.07
N GLN A 113 5.41 -11.37 19.21
CA GLN A 113 4.95 -10.76 20.46
C GLN A 113 5.85 -9.61 20.92
N GLN A 114 7.18 -9.81 20.89
CA GLN A 114 8.15 -8.79 21.29
C GLN A 114 8.13 -7.59 20.34
N MET A 115 8.03 -7.84 19.04
CA MET A 115 7.92 -6.81 18.02
C MET A 115 6.67 -5.94 18.21
N LEU A 116 5.51 -6.56 18.49
CA LEU A 116 4.28 -5.82 18.77
C LEU A 116 4.38 -4.95 20.03
N GLN A 117 5.04 -5.45 21.08
CA GLN A 117 5.28 -4.68 22.30
C GLN A 117 6.19 -3.48 22.00
N CYS A 118 7.30 -3.71 21.30
CA CYS A 118 8.24 -2.66 20.91
C CYS A 118 7.56 -1.59 20.04
N ALA A 119 6.83 -1.99 18.99
CA ALA A 119 6.13 -1.05 18.11
C ALA A 119 5.08 -0.20 18.85
N LYS A 120 4.39 -0.78 19.85
CA LYS A 120 3.46 -0.03 20.71
C LYS A 120 4.19 0.94 21.63
N ALA A 121 5.30 0.51 22.25
CA ALA A 121 6.12 1.37 23.11
C ALA A 121 6.69 2.56 22.33
N VAL A 122 7.28 2.32 21.16
CA VAL A 122 7.77 3.39 20.27
C VAL A 122 6.69 4.42 19.97
N ARG A 123 5.46 3.98 19.65
CA ARG A 123 4.35 4.89 19.36
C ARG A 123 3.82 5.64 20.57
N HIS A 124 3.89 5.05 21.76
CA HIS A 124 3.41 5.66 22.99
C HIS A 124 4.43 6.60 23.61
N GLU A 125 5.71 6.24 23.56
CA GLU A 125 6.79 6.94 24.25
C GLU A 125 7.48 8.01 23.38
N THR A 126 7.17 8.04 22.08
CA THR A 126 7.73 9.02 21.15
C THR A 126 6.64 9.75 20.36
N ASP A 127 7.02 10.87 19.73
CA ASP A 127 6.10 11.64 18.88
C ASP A 127 5.84 11.01 17.50
N ILE A 128 6.44 9.86 17.20
CA ILE A 128 6.30 9.20 15.90
C ILE A 128 4.86 8.76 15.61
N GLY A 129 4.07 8.51 16.66
CA GLY A 129 2.63 8.22 16.54
C GLY A 129 1.73 9.45 16.55
N ARG A 130 2.27 10.63 16.88
CA ARG A 130 1.52 11.88 16.96
C ARG A 130 1.54 12.57 15.60
N GLY A 131 0.50 12.34 14.80
CA GLY A 131 0.38 12.92 13.47
C GLY A 131 0.93 12.02 12.38
N SER A 132 0.77 10.71 12.54
CA SER A 132 1.13 9.74 11.49
C SER A 132 0.42 10.09 10.20
N LEU A 133 1.21 10.69 9.31
CA LEU A 133 0.77 11.11 7.99
C LEU A 133 0.72 9.87 7.10
N SER A 134 -0.48 9.40 6.75
CA SER A 134 -0.59 8.44 5.66
C SER A 134 -0.23 9.13 4.34
N VAL A 135 0.22 8.36 3.35
CA VAL A 135 0.42 8.89 1.98
C VAL A 135 -0.83 9.61 1.49
N SER A 136 -2.01 9.06 1.81
CA SER A 136 -3.31 9.68 1.50
C SER A 136 -3.51 11.04 2.20
N PHE A 137 -3.06 11.21 3.44
CA PHE A 137 -3.11 12.49 4.15
C PHE A 137 -2.16 13.50 3.52
N ILE A 138 -0.92 13.09 3.17
CA ILE A 138 0.04 13.97 2.49
C ILE A 138 -0.53 14.44 1.15
N ALA A 139 -1.18 13.57 0.39
CA ALA A 139 -1.85 13.92 -0.85
C ALA A 139 -2.86 15.06 -0.65
N VAL A 140 -3.67 15.01 0.40
CA VAL A 140 -4.62 16.08 0.76
C VAL A 140 -3.89 17.36 1.18
N GLN A 141 -2.80 17.27 1.94
CA GLN A 141 -2.01 18.46 2.32
C GLN A 141 -1.35 19.12 1.09
N LEU A 142 -0.84 18.35 0.15
CA LEU A 142 -0.33 18.89 -1.12
C LEU A 142 -1.43 19.59 -1.92
N ALA A 143 -2.63 19.02 -1.98
CA ALA A 143 -3.77 19.67 -2.62
C ALA A 143 -4.14 21.00 -1.94
N ARG A 144 -4.03 21.12 -0.60
CA ARG A 144 -4.24 22.39 0.14
C ARG A 144 -3.26 23.50 -0.24
N ASN A 145 -2.05 23.15 -0.65
CA ASN A 145 -1.07 24.14 -1.11
C ASN A 145 -1.44 24.73 -2.49
N ILE A 146 -2.26 24.02 -3.26
CA ILE A 146 -2.69 24.43 -4.61
C ILE A 146 -4.07 25.11 -4.57
N PHE A 147 -4.98 24.59 -3.75
CA PHE A 147 -6.35 25.07 -3.64
C PHE A 147 -6.55 25.74 -2.27
N SER A 148 -6.89 27.02 -2.27
CA SER A 148 -7.17 27.78 -1.04
C SER A 148 -8.42 27.30 -0.29
N SER A 149 -9.34 26.61 -0.97
CA SER A 149 -10.57 26.04 -0.41
C SER A 149 -10.95 24.78 -1.18
N PHE A 150 -11.56 23.83 -0.48
CA PHE A 150 -12.07 22.58 -1.05
C PHE A 150 -13.60 22.56 -1.23
N HIS A 151 -14.34 23.53 -0.68
CA HIS A 151 -15.80 23.51 -0.65
C HIS A 151 -16.46 23.50 -2.04
N ASP A 152 -15.78 23.98 -3.06
CA ASP A 152 -16.23 24.02 -4.45
C ASP A 152 -15.47 23.04 -5.37
N LYS A 153 -14.65 22.14 -4.77
CA LYS A 153 -13.81 21.21 -5.53
C LYS A 153 -14.42 19.82 -5.59
N ASN A 154 -14.25 19.19 -6.74
CA ASN A 154 -14.62 17.81 -6.98
C ASN A 154 -13.36 16.95 -7.03
N VAL A 155 -13.38 15.84 -6.32
CA VAL A 155 -12.32 14.83 -6.33
C VAL A 155 -12.79 13.61 -7.11
N LEU A 156 -11.91 13.06 -7.93
CA LEU A 156 -12.06 11.73 -8.52
C LEU A 156 -10.99 10.81 -7.94
N LEU A 157 -11.41 9.73 -7.32
CA LEU A 157 -10.54 8.61 -6.92
C LEU A 157 -10.55 7.56 -8.02
N ILE A 158 -9.38 7.16 -8.51
CA ILE A 158 -9.21 6.05 -9.46
C ILE A 158 -8.67 4.86 -8.69
N GLY A 159 -9.52 3.86 -8.50
CA GLY A 159 -9.33 2.72 -7.60
C GLY A 159 -10.33 2.74 -6.46
N ALA A 160 -10.52 1.57 -5.82
CA ALA A 160 -11.41 1.41 -4.65
C ALA A 160 -10.75 0.49 -3.61
N GLY A 161 -9.43 0.60 -3.48
CA GLY A 161 -8.62 -0.04 -2.44
C GLY A 161 -8.52 0.83 -1.20
N GLU A 162 -7.81 0.32 -0.19
CA GLU A 162 -7.63 0.95 1.12
C GLU A 162 -7.06 2.37 1.02
N MET A 163 -6.07 2.60 0.15
CA MET A 163 -5.47 3.93 -0.03
C MET A 163 -6.45 4.96 -0.59
N CYS A 164 -7.28 4.57 -1.57
CA CYS A 164 -8.36 5.42 -2.09
C CYS A 164 -9.41 5.70 -1.03
N GLU A 165 -9.79 4.69 -0.22
CA GLU A 165 -10.77 4.86 0.86
C GLU A 165 -10.27 5.87 1.90
N LEU A 166 -9.01 5.76 2.35
CA LEU A 166 -8.39 6.71 3.28
C LEU A 166 -8.27 8.11 2.69
N ALA A 167 -7.85 8.22 1.43
CA ALA A 167 -7.82 9.52 0.74
C ALA A 167 -9.21 10.15 0.68
N GLY A 168 -10.25 9.34 0.41
CA GLY A 168 -11.63 9.77 0.42
C GLY A 168 -12.07 10.32 1.79
N VAL A 169 -11.71 9.64 2.88
CA VAL A 169 -11.98 10.13 4.24
C VAL A 169 -11.32 11.49 4.47
N HIS A 170 -10.02 11.61 4.17
CA HIS A 170 -9.28 12.85 4.40
C HIS A 170 -9.77 14.01 3.52
N PHE A 171 -10.14 13.78 2.27
CA PHE A 171 -10.75 14.81 1.41
C PHE A 171 -12.14 15.21 1.90
N HIS A 172 -12.94 14.25 2.38
CA HIS A 172 -14.26 14.53 2.95
C HIS A 172 -14.17 15.39 4.21
N GLU A 173 -13.27 15.02 5.14
CA GLU A 173 -12.96 15.79 6.35
C GLU A 173 -12.41 17.20 6.03
N ALA A 174 -11.69 17.32 4.91
CA ALA A 174 -11.19 18.60 4.40
C ALA A 174 -12.28 19.49 3.77
N GLY A 175 -13.50 18.99 3.63
CA GLY A 175 -14.65 19.74 3.15
C GLY A 175 -14.79 19.81 1.63
N VAL A 176 -14.32 18.78 0.92
CA VAL A 176 -14.51 18.67 -0.55
C VAL A 176 -15.99 18.57 -0.89
N ALA A 177 -16.43 19.27 -1.95
CA ALA A 177 -17.83 19.32 -2.36
C ALA A 177 -18.38 17.94 -2.78
N ARG A 178 -17.58 17.17 -3.51
CA ARG A 178 -17.97 15.84 -4.01
C ARG A 178 -16.76 14.94 -4.23
N ILE A 179 -16.92 13.65 -3.93
CA ILE A 179 -15.89 12.63 -4.20
C ILE A 179 -16.50 11.53 -5.06
N ASN A 180 -16.13 11.52 -6.33
CA ASN A 180 -16.49 10.46 -7.27
C ASN A 180 -15.43 9.36 -7.24
N VAL A 181 -15.80 8.15 -7.62
CA VAL A 181 -14.88 7.01 -7.65
C VAL A 181 -15.00 6.28 -8.98
N SER A 182 -13.89 6.02 -9.64
CA SER A 182 -13.82 5.15 -10.81
C SER A 182 -13.03 3.90 -10.51
N ASN A 183 -13.57 2.74 -10.85
CA ASN A 183 -12.90 1.46 -10.62
C ASN A 183 -13.34 0.42 -11.65
N ARG A 184 -12.53 -0.63 -11.84
CA ARG A 184 -12.86 -1.78 -12.70
C ARG A 184 -14.18 -2.45 -12.28
N SER A 185 -14.43 -2.59 -10.97
CA SER A 185 -15.69 -3.06 -10.42
C SER A 185 -16.57 -1.86 -10.09
N PHE A 186 -17.69 -1.72 -10.79
CA PHE A 186 -18.68 -0.66 -10.57
C PHE A 186 -19.22 -0.70 -9.13
N ASP A 187 -19.56 -1.89 -8.62
CA ASP A 187 -20.14 -2.04 -7.28
C ASP A 187 -19.21 -1.50 -6.18
N LYS A 188 -17.89 -1.75 -6.31
CA LYS A 188 -16.89 -1.20 -5.39
C LYS A 188 -16.79 0.32 -5.50
N ALA A 189 -16.79 0.84 -6.71
CA ALA A 189 -16.75 2.28 -6.97
C ALA A 189 -17.98 2.97 -6.38
N ASP A 190 -19.17 2.47 -6.68
CA ASP A 190 -20.43 3.05 -6.24
C ASP A 190 -20.60 2.98 -4.70
N LYS A 191 -20.24 1.84 -4.10
CA LYS A 191 -20.25 1.69 -2.65
C LYS A 191 -19.34 2.71 -1.95
N LEU A 192 -18.14 2.90 -2.46
CA LEU A 192 -17.19 3.85 -1.88
C LEU A 192 -17.64 5.31 -2.12
N ALA A 193 -18.05 5.65 -3.34
CA ALA A 193 -18.50 7.00 -3.69
C ALA A 193 -19.72 7.45 -2.86
N LYS A 194 -20.70 6.57 -2.64
CA LYS A 194 -21.88 6.85 -1.83
C LYS A 194 -21.58 7.25 -0.39
N ARG A 195 -20.49 6.75 0.19
CA ARG A 195 -20.06 7.15 1.55
C ARG A 195 -19.71 8.64 1.63
N PHE A 196 -19.34 9.25 0.52
CA PHE A 196 -18.88 10.63 0.41
C PHE A 196 -19.82 11.51 -0.45
N GLY A 197 -21.05 11.05 -0.70
CA GLY A 197 -22.05 11.81 -1.46
C GLY A 197 -21.75 11.92 -2.96
N GLY A 198 -20.87 11.11 -3.50
CA GLY A 198 -20.47 11.08 -4.91
C GLY A 198 -21.14 9.98 -5.72
N ARG A 199 -20.57 9.73 -6.91
CA ARG A 199 -21.03 8.73 -7.88
C ARG A 199 -19.91 7.78 -8.24
N GLY A 200 -20.26 6.49 -8.41
CA GLY A 200 -19.38 5.46 -8.96
C GLY A 200 -19.36 5.49 -10.48
N TYR A 201 -18.20 5.19 -11.06
CA TYR A 201 -17.99 5.05 -12.50
C TYR A 201 -17.20 3.79 -12.81
N THR A 202 -17.44 3.20 -13.96
CA THR A 202 -16.58 2.19 -14.55
C THR A 202 -15.39 2.86 -15.26
N LEU A 203 -14.31 2.11 -15.55
CA LEU A 203 -13.11 2.69 -16.19
C LEU A 203 -13.37 3.16 -17.63
N ASP A 204 -14.34 2.60 -18.36
CA ASP A 204 -14.77 3.07 -19.69
C ASP A 204 -15.42 4.46 -19.65
N LYS A 205 -15.93 4.88 -18.48
CA LYS A 205 -16.48 6.22 -18.23
C LYS A 205 -15.51 7.16 -17.49
N LEU A 206 -14.24 6.78 -17.43
CA LEU A 206 -13.22 7.54 -16.69
C LEU A 206 -13.10 9.00 -17.21
N GLU A 207 -13.13 9.21 -18.52
CA GLU A 207 -13.02 10.55 -19.12
C GLU A 207 -14.18 11.44 -18.71
N GLU A 208 -15.40 10.89 -18.66
CA GLU A 208 -16.59 11.60 -18.18
C GLU A 208 -16.43 12.02 -16.71
N ALA A 209 -16.03 11.07 -15.85
CA ALA A 209 -15.80 11.32 -14.43
C ALA A 209 -14.67 12.35 -14.19
N ALA A 210 -13.59 12.28 -14.98
CA ALA A 210 -12.43 13.16 -14.87
C ALA A 210 -12.70 14.59 -15.37
N ALA A 211 -13.66 14.77 -16.27
CA ALA A 211 -14.00 16.10 -16.79
C ALA A 211 -14.54 17.06 -15.70
N GLU A 212 -15.23 16.54 -14.71
CA GLU A 212 -15.77 17.31 -13.59
C GLU A 212 -14.80 17.47 -12.41
N ALA A 213 -13.71 16.69 -12.37
CA ALA A 213 -12.79 16.66 -11.23
C ALA A 213 -11.82 17.84 -11.25
N ASP A 214 -11.51 18.42 -10.11
CA ASP A 214 -10.43 19.39 -9.88
C ASP A 214 -9.18 18.70 -9.38
N ILE A 215 -9.36 17.58 -8.68
CA ILE A 215 -8.31 16.73 -8.14
C ILE A 215 -8.59 15.29 -8.57
N ILE A 216 -7.59 14.63 -9.13
CA ILE A 216 -7.64 13.19 -9.43
C ILE A 216 -6.55 12.51 -8.62
N LEU A 217 -6.95 11.52 -7.83
CA LEU A 217 -6.03 10.67 -7.10
C LEU A 217 -6.15 9.24 -7.64
N ALA A 218 -5.05 8.71 -8.16
CA ALA A 218 -4.95 7.33 -8.63
C ALA A 218 -4.21 6.46 -7.62
N SER A 219 -4.79 5.32 -7.29
CA SER A 219 -4.17 4.24 -6.52
C SER A 219 -4.73 2.92 -7.05
N THR A 220 -4.05 2.36 -8.04
CA THR A 220 -4.51 1.17 -8.75
C THR A 220 -3.42 0.12 -8.86
N GLY A 221 -3.78 -1.16 -8.82
CA GLY A 221 -2.90 -2.26 -9.16
C GLY A 221 -2.87 -2.60 -10.66
N ALA A 222 -3.23 -1.66 -11.53
CA ALA A 222 -3.19 -1.86 -12.97
C ALA A 222 -1.74 -1.88 -13.47
N GLN A 223 -1.42 -2.80 -14.39
CA GLN A 223 -0.10 -2.84 -15.03
C GLN A 223 0.07 -1.76 -16.11
N GLU A 224 -1.04 -1.24 -16.63
CA GLU A 224 -1.05 -0.20 -17.66
C GLU A 224 -1.57 1.11 -17.07
N TYR A 225 -1.19 2.22 -17.71
CA TYR A 225 -1.66 3.55 -17.33
C TYR A 225 -3.18 3.64 -17.53
N VAL A 226 -3.92 3.84 -16.44
CA VAL A 226 -5.38 4.02 -16.46
C VAL A 226 -5.73 5.42 -16.94
N LEU A 227 -4.99 6.44 -16.49
CA LEU A 227 -5.12 7.82 -16.94
C LEU A 227 -3.98 8.13 -17.94
N THR A 228 -4.28 8.01 -19.24
CA THR A 228 -3.28 8.21 -20.29
C THR A 228 -3.08 9.69 -20.65
N TYR A 229 -1.93 9.98 -21.27
CA TYR A 229 -1.64 11.32 -21.80
C TYR A 229 -2.75 11.86 -22.71
N ASP A 230 -3.32 11.02 -23.58
CA ASP A 230 -4.36 11.46 -24.52
C ASP A 230 -5.67 11.83 -23.79
N ILE A 231 -6.04 11.10 -22.74
CA ILE A 231 -7.19 11.45 -21.89
C ILE A 231 -6.94 12.81 -21.24
N VAL A 232 -5.78 12.99 -20.58
CA VAL A 232 -5.44 14.26 -19.90
C VAL A 232 -5.40 15.41 -20.89
N LYS A 233 -4.83 15.22 -22.09
CA LYS A 233 -4.79 16.23 -23.16
C LYS A 233 -6.18 16.65 -23.62
N ARG A 234 -7.13 15.71 -23.75
CA ARG A 234 -8.53 16.04 -24.09
C ARG A 234 -9.23 16.81 -22.97
N LEU A 235 -9.05 16.38 -21.72
CA LEU A 235 -9.58 17.05 -20.54
C LEU A 235 -9.06 18.50 -20.43
N TYR A 236 -7.78 18.71 -20.74
CA TYR A 236 -7.15 20.02 -20.60
C TYR A 236 -7.56 21.02 -21.69
N LYS A 237 -7.91 20.54 -22.89
CA LYS A 237 -8.22 21.39 -24.06
C LYS A 237 -9.33 22.43 -23.82
N ASN A 238 -10.35 22.07 -23.01
CA ASN A 238 -11.51 22.93 -22.73
C ASN A 238 -11.56 23.44 -21.28
N ARG A 239 -10.47 23.20 -20.52
CA ARG A 239 -10.44 23.48 -19.09
C ARG A 239 -9.85 24.86 -18.80
N LYS A 240 -10.54 25.64 -17.95
CA LYS A 240 -10.06 26.94 -17.46
C LYS A 240 -9.56 26.89 -15.99
N ARG A 241 -9.75 25.76 -15.30
CA ARG A 241 -9.36 25.56 -13.90
C ARG A 241 -8.18 24.59 -13.80
N PRO A 242 -7.31 24.72 -12.80
CA PRO A 242 -6.25 23.76 -12.56
C PRO A 242 -6.79 22.33 -12.40
N LEU A 243 -6.03 21.35 -12.86
CA LEU A 243 -6.24 19.94 -12.58
C LEU A 243 -5.03 19.43 -11.81
N PHE A 244 -5.26 18.93 -10.61
CA PHE A 244 -4.21 18.35 -9.78
C PHE A 244 -4.29 16.84 -9.87
N LEU A 245 -3.19 16.22 -10.29
CA LEU A 245 -3.06 14.77 -10.42
C LEU A 245 -2.13 14.26 -9.31
N ILE A 246 -2.56 13.21 -8.62
CA ILE A 246 -1.82 12.54 -7.55
C ILE A 246 -1.81 11.05 -7.90
N ASP A 247 -0.64 10.44 -7.87
CA ASP A 247 -0.44 9.00 -8.06
C ASP A 247 0.25 8.41 -6.83
N ILE A 248 -0.35 7.36 -6.21
CA ILE A 248 0.10 6.76 -4.93
C ILE A 248 0.00 5.24 -4.91
#